data_8a2a93e2131a839b2017130d1d6e8856
#
_entry.id   8a2a93e2131a839b2017130d1d6e8856
#
_cell.length_a   1.000
_cell.length_b   1.000
_cell.length_c   1.000
_cell.angle_alpha   90.00
_cell.angle_beta   90.00
_cell.angle_gamma   90.00
#
_symmetry.space_group_name_H-M   'P 1'
#
loop_
_entity.id
_entity.type
_entity.pdbx_description
1 polymer ?
#
loop_
_entity_poly.entity_id
_entity_poly.type
_entity_poly.pdbx_seq_one_letter_code
_entity_poly.pdbx_strand_id
1 'polypeptide(L)'
;KTIGISLGKSTVRQFSDGEIQVNIEESIRGNHVFILQSTSSPVNDNLMEILIMVDALKRASAETVSVVMPYYGYARQDRKARSREPITSKLVANMLAVAGVDRLLTVDLHAAQIQGFFDIPVDHLMGAPLIADYFVRRGMCGSDYVVVSPDHGGVTRARKLAQFLQTPIAIIDKRRNVNKMNTSEVMNIIGNVSGKTCILIDDMIDTAGTIAHAADA
;
A
#
# COMPACT_ATOMS: atom_id res chain seq x y z
N LYS A 1 16.90 11.18 -9.88
CA LYS A 1 17.18 12.41 -10.71
C LYS A 1 16.11 13.49 -10.51
N THR A 2 14.85 13.12 -10.26
CA THR A 2 13.73 14.08 -10.18
C THR A 2 13.82 15.03 -8.98
N ILE A 3 14.37 14.58 -7.85
CA ILE A 3 14.53 15.40 -6.62
C ILE A 3 15.93 16.02 -6.50
N GLY A 4 16.82 15.80 -7.46
CA GLY A 4 18.13 16.46 -7.54
C GLY A 4 19.16 16.05 -6.49
N ILE A 5 18.93 14.98 -5.74
CA ILE A 5 19.87 14.43 -4.77
C ILE A 5 20.43 13.07 -5.22
N SER A 6 21.65 12.75 -4.78
CA SER A 6 22.27 11.45 -5.00
C SER A 6 21.82 10.46 -3.91
N LEU A 7 21.85 9.17 -4.24
CA LEU A 7 21.73 8.13 -3.23
C LEU A 7 22.94 8.16 -2.30
N GLY A 8 22.70 7.90 -1.02
CA GLY A 8 23.76 7.67 -0.04
C GLY A 8 24.55 6.40 -0.37
N LYS A 9 25.83 6.38 0.04
CA LYS A 9 26.71 5.23 -0.16
C LYS A 9 26.41 4.17 0.89
N SER A 10 25.83 3.08 0.47
CA SER A 10 25.54 1.92 1.32
C SER A 10 25.52 0.65 0.51
N THR A 11 25.83 -0.47 1.16
CA THR A 11 25.65 -1.81 0.57
C THR A 11 24.71 -2.62 1.42
N VAL A 12 23.82 -3.35 0.76
CA VAL A 12 22.96 -4.37 1.34
C VAL A 12 23.32 -5.69 0.66
N ARG A 13 23.60 -6.69 1.46
CA ARG A 13 24.00 -8.04 0.99
C ARG A 13 23.27 -9.09 1.81
N GLN A 14 23.31 -10.30 1.33
CA GLN A 14 22.78 -11.46 2.05
C GLN A 14 23.91 -12.49 2.21
N PHE A 15 24.03 -13.04 3.40
CA PHE A 15 24.92 -14.17 3.66
C PHE A 15 24.35 -15.45 3.03
N SER A 16 25.16 -16.50 2.96
CA SER A 16 24.77 -17.79 2.35
C SER A 16 23.61 -18.49 3.05
N ASP A 17 23.38 -18.17 4.32
CA ASP A 17 22.28 -18.67 5.16
C ASP A 17 21.01 -17.79 5.07
N GLY A 18 21.08 -16.66 4.34
CA GLY A 18 19.96 -15.76 4.14
C GLY A 18 19.94 -14.56 5.09
N GLU A 19 20.85 -14.45 6.04
CA GLU A 19 20.93 -13.26 6.91
C GLU A 19 21.34 -12.02 6.11
N ILE A 20 20.72 -10.88 6.46
CA ILE A 20 20.94 -9.60 5.77
C ILE A 20 22.06 -8.83 6.45
N GLN A 21 23.00 -8.34 5.65
CA GLN A 21 24.07 -7.45 6.06
C GLN A 21 23.90 -6.08 5.43
N VAL A 22 23.94 -5.04 6.26
CA VAL A 22 23.93 -3.63 5.81
C VAL A 22 25.24 -2.97 6.22
N ASN A 23 25.81 -2.19 5.31
CA ASN A 23 26.95 -1.33 5.59
C ASN A 23 26.68 0.09 5.07
N ILE A 24 26.86 1.11 5.93
CA ILE A 24 26.79 2.53 5.58
C ILE A 24 28.24 2.98 5.29
N GLU A 25 28.49 3.42 4.07
CA GLU A 25 29.85 3.66 3.56
C GLU A 25 30.28 5.14 3.59
N GLU A 26 29.46 6.00 4.19
CA GLU A 26 29.76 7.41 4.35
C GLU A 26 29.30 7.93 5.71
N SER A 27 29.84 9.06 6.16
CA SER A 27 29.39 9.69 7.40
C SER A 27 28.01 10.31 7.22
N ILE A 28 27.08 9.87 8.07
CA ILE A 28 25.69 10.37 8.08
C ILE A 28 25.36 11.05 9.42
N ARG A 29 26.37 11.30 10.26
CA ARG A 29 26.21 11.92 11.58
C ARG A 29 25.51 13.28 11.46
N GLY A 30 24.42 13.44 12.20
CA GLY A 30 23.62 14.66 12.22
C GLY A 30 22.80 14.91 10.94
N ASN A 31 22.72 13.95 10.03
CA ASN A 31 21.93 14.07 8.81
C ASN A 31 20.50 13.56 9.00
N HIS A 32 19.56 14.14 8.27
CA HIS A 32 18.22 13.57 8.06
C HIS A 32 18.29 12.53 6.96
N VAL A 33 18.04 11.27 7.29
CA VAL A 33 18.20 10.16 6.37
C VAL A 33 16.84 9.59 5.97
N PHE A 34 16.69 9.31 4.68
CA PHE A 34 15.50 8.65 4.13
C PHE A 34 15.87 7.26 3.63
N ILE A 35 15.18 6.24 4.12
CA ILE A 35 15.24 4.88 3.59
C ILE A 35 14.06 4.73 2.62
N LEU A 36 14.33 4.36 1.38
CA LEU A 36 13.29 4.05 0.39
C LEU A 36 13.27 2.54 0.16
N GLN A 37 12.28 1.86 0.72
CA GLN A 37 12.13 0.41 0.61
C GLN A 37 10.66 0.02 0.66
N SER A 38 10.18 -0.69 -0.35
CA SER A 38 8.85 -1.31 -0.35
C SER A 38 8.88 -2.64 0.40
N THR A 39 7.83 -2.95 1.15
CA THR A 39 7.65 -4.27 1.77
C THR A 39 6.69 -5.17 0.97
N SER A 40 6.74 -5.06 -0.37
CA SER A 40 6.19 -6.06 -1.28
C SER A 40 7.02 -7.35 -1.23
N SER A 41 6.66 -8.36 -2.01
CA SER A 41 7.40 -9.65 -2.03
C SER A 41 8.87 -9.45 -2.47
N PRO A 42 9.84 -10.07 -1.78
CA PRO A 42 9.73 -10.90 -0.57
C PRO A 42 9.53 -10.07 0.71
N VAL A 43 8.34 -10.17 1.29
CA VAL A 43 7.85 -9.23 2.34
C VAL A 43 8.74 -9.23 3.58
N ASN A 44 9.11 -10.42 4.07
CA ASN A 44 9.87 -10.56 5.32
C ASN A 44 11.30 -10.06 5.17
N ASP A 45 11.95 -10.35 4.05
CA ASP A 45 13.31 -9.92 3.78
C ASP A 45 13.37 -8.39 3.66
N ASN A 46 12.45 -7.81 2.89
CA ASN A 46 12.35 -6.36 2.72
C ASN A 46 12.06 -5.63 4.05
N LEU A 47 11.24 -6.22 4.92
CA LEU A 47 10.98 -5.66 6.24
C LEU A 47 12.23 -5.74 7.13
N MET A 48 12.91 -6.88 7.12
CA MET A 48 14.14 -7.06 7.90
C MET A 48 15.26 -6.14 7.41
N GLU A 49 15.41 -5.92 6.10
CA GLU A 49 16.35 -4.93 5.55
C GLU A 49 16.10 -3.54 6.12
N ILE A 50 14.83 -3.09 6.18
CA ILE A 50 14.48 -1.79 6.76
C ILE A 50 14.93 -1.73 8.23
N LEU A 51 14.59 -2.74 9.03
CA LEU A 51 14.91 -2.75 10.45
C LEU A 51 16.41 -2.70 10.73
N ILE A 52 17.21 -3.50 10.00
CA ILE A 52 18.67 -3.53 10.11
C ILE A 52 19.27 -2.19 9.63
N MET A 53 18.74 -1.63 8.54
CA MET A 53 19.21 -0.34 8.03
C MET A 53 18.92 0.80 9.02
N VAL A 54 17.74 0.82 9.64
CA VAL A 54 17.38 1.79 10.68
C VAL A 54 18.35 1.68 11.86
N ASP A 55 18.63 0.48 12.37
CA ASP A 55 19.58 0.26 13.47
C ASP A 55 20.98 0.77 13.10
N ALA A 56 21.48 0.45 11.91
CA ALA A 56 22.78 0.92 11.43
C ALA A 56 22.86 2.45 11.38
N LEU A 57 21.82 3.12 10.86
CA LEU A 57 21.77 4.59 10.77
C LEU A 57 21.67 5.24 12.15
N LYS A 58 20.89 4.70 13.07
CA LYS A 58 20.80 5.19 14.45
C LYS A 58 22.14 5.05 15.17
N ARG A 59 22.83 3.93 15.04
CA ARG A 59 24.18 3.73 15.60
C ARG A 59 25.23 4.64 14.99
N ALA A 60 25.05 5.01 13.71
CA ALA A 60 25.90 5.97 13.02
C ALA A 60 25.54 7.44 13.32
N SER A 61 24.64 7.69 14.29
CA SER A 61 24.21 8.99 14.75
C SER A 61 23.49 9.86 13.72
N ALA A 62 22.65 9.27 12.89
CA ALA A 62 21.68 10.03 12.08
C ALA A 62 20.81 10.90 13.00
N GLU A 63 20.51 12.13 12.61
CA GLU A 63 19.61 13.02 13.35
C GLU A 63 18.18 12.46 13.34
N THR A 64 17.68 12.16 12.16
CA THR A 64 16.38 11.50 11.97
C THR A 64 16.46 10.42 10.90
N VAL A 65 15.66 9.37 11.05
CA VAL A 65 15.48 8.31 10.06
C VAL A 65 14.02 8.26 9.64
N SER A 66 13.73 8.67 8.42
CA SER A 66 12.42 8.58 7.80
C SER A 66 12.36 7.38 6.86
N VAL A 67 11.35 6.53 7.00
CA VAL A 67 11.16 5.39 6.10
C VAL A 67 10.08 5.73 5.08
N VAL A 68 10.44 5.67 3.81
CA VAL A 68 9.51 5.77 2.68
C VAL A 68 9.21 4.36 2.21
N MET A 69 8.03 3.89 2.56
CA MET A 69 7.54 2.54 2.31
C MET A 69 6.33 2.60 1.38
N PRO A 70 6.53 2.61 0.04
CA PRO A 70 5.42 2.75 -0.90
C PRO A 70 4.33 1.71 -0.73
N TYR A 71 4.69 0.48 -0.42
CA TYR A 71 3.76 -0.57 -0.01
C TYR A 71 4.06 -0.99 1.43
N TYR A 72 3.07 -0.85 2.31
CA TYR A 72 3.12 -1.28 3.70
C TYR A 72 2.67 -2.73 3.81
N GLY A 73 3.61 -3.64 3.96
CA GLY A 73 3.35 -5.07 4.12
C GLY A 73 2.51 -5.37 5.36
N TYR A 74 1.78 -6.48 5.33
CA TYR A 74 0.85 -6.88 6.41
C TYR A 74 -0.33 -5.93 6.66
N ALA A 75 -0.53 -4.91 5.84
CA ALA A 75 -1.64 -3.96 5.97
C ALA A 75 -3.03 -4.63 5.97
N ARG A 76 -3.18 -5.77 5.29
CA ARG A 76 -4.43 -6.56 5.26
C ARG A 76 -4.81 -7.18 6.61
N GLN A 77 -3.86 -7.24 7.57
CA GLN A 77 -4.05 -7.77 8.91
C GLN A 77 -4.15 -6.63 9.94
N ASP A 78 -5.03 -5.66 9.66
CA ASP A 78 -5.26 -4.47 10.46
C ASP A 78 -6.24 -4.67 11.62
N ARG A 79 -6.96 -5.79 11.62
CA ARG A 79 -7.97 -6.16 12.62
C ARG A 79 -8.08 -7.68 12.74
N LYS A 80 -8.66 -8.11 13.84
CA LYS A 80 -9.07 -9.51 14.01
C LYS A 80 -10.38 -9.76 13.24
N ALA A 81 -10.33 -10.55 12.18
CA ALA A 81 -11.51 -11.03 11.48
C ALA A 81 -12.16 -12.20 12.23
N ARG A 82 -11.36 -12.98 12.99
CA ARG A 82 -11.81 -14.10 13.82
C ARG A 82 -11.13 -14.04 15.19
N SER A 83 -11.68 -14.78 16.14
CA SER A 83 -11.07 -14.94 17.46
C SER A 83 -9.64 -15.50 17.35
N ARG A 84 -8.72 -14.99 18.18
CA ARG A 84 -7.31 -15.44 18.31
C ARG A 84 -6.42 -15.12 17.12
N GLU A 85 -6.86 -14.35 16.15
CA GLU A 85 -6.03 -13.83 15.08
C GLU A 85 -5.13 -12.68 15.59
N PRO A 86 -3.94 -12.50 14.99
CA PRO A 86 -3.08 -11.37 15.29
C PRO A 86 -3.62 -10.08 14.65
N ILE A 87 -3.03 -8.95 15.02
CA ILE A 87 -3.10 -7.68 14.30
C ILE A 87 -1.68 -7.39 13.81
N THR A 88 -1.25 -8.07 12.75
CA THR A 88 0.15 -8.04 12.31
C THR A 88 0.56 -6.66 11.79
N SER A 89 -0.38 -5.89 11.25
CA SER A 89 -0.12 -4.49 10.87
C SER A 89 0.34 -3.64 12.07
N LYS A 90 -0.24 -3.84 13.27
CA LYS A 90 0.22 -3.17 14.50
C LYS A 90 1.58 -3.70 14.98
N LEU A 91 1.83 -5.00 14.83
CA LEU A 91 3.13 -5.59 15.17
C LEU A 91 4.25 -4.94 14.34
N VAL A 92 4.05 -4.82 13.02
CA VAL A 92 5.02 -4.17 12.13
C VAL A 92 5.23 -2.70 12.52
N ALA A 93 4.16 -1.96 12.85
CA ALA A 93 4.27 -0.59 13.32
C ALA A 93 5.13 -0.48 14.60
N ASN A 94 4.92 -1.39 15.54
CA ASN A 94 5.73 -1.44 16.77
C ASN A 94 7.20 -1.76 16.48
N MET A 95 7.49 -2.69 15.58
CA MET A 95 8.86 -3.06 15.20
C MET A 95 9.59 -1.86 14.59
N LEU A 96 8.96 -1.12 13.69
CA LEU A 96 9.54 0.09 13.09
C LEU A 96 9.81 1.18 14.15
N ALA A 97 8.85 1.41 15.05
CA ALA A 97 9.02 2.38 16.13
C ALA A 97 10.16 2.01 17.09
N VAL A 98 10.24 0.73 17.50
CA VAL A 98 11.30 0.23 18.42
C VAL A 98 12.67 0.25 17.72
N ALA A 99 12.75 -0.01 16.42
CA ALA A 99 13.99 0.11 15.66
C ALA A 99 14.51 1.56 15.61
N GLY A 100 13.65 2.55 15.84
CA GLY A 100 14.04 3.96 15.90
C GLY A 100 13.64 4.78 14.66
N VAL A 101 12.62 4.35 13.93
CA VAL A 101 12.03 5.17 12.84
C VAL A 101 11.40 6.41 13.46
N ASP A 102 11.73 7.59 12.92
CA ASP A 102 11.19 8.87 13.39
C ASP A 102 9.94 9.31 12.61
N ARG A 103 9.77 8.85 11.36
CA ARG A 103 8.65 9.16 10.47
C ARG A 103 8.45 8.05 9.45
N LEU A 104 7.20 7.76 9.13
CA LEU A 104 6.82 6.85 8.04
C LEU A 104 6.11 7.63 6.92
N LEU A 105 6.51 7.40 5.67
CA LEU A 105 5.75 7.79 4.48
C LEU A 105 5.29 6.51 3.76
N THR A 106 4.02 6.44 3.42
CA THR A 106 3.46 5.28 2.71
C THR A 106 2.38 5.72 1.74
N VAL A 107 2.05 4.85 0.78
CA VAL A 107 1.05 5.13 -0.25
C VAL A 107 -0.09 4.13 -0.13
N ASP A 108 -1.34 4.61 -0.24
CA ASP A 108 -2.56 3.80 -0.32
C ASP A 108 -2.63 2.65 0.71
N LEU A 109 -2.58 2.99 1.99
CA LEU A 109 -2.82 2.00 3.06
C LEU A 109 -4.12 1.24 2.80
N HIS A 110 -4.10 -0.08 3.03
CA HIS A 110 -5.29 -0.92 2.94
C HIS A 110 -6.47 -0.38 3.75
N ALA A 111 -6.16 0.13 4.95
CA ALA A 111 -7.12 0.79 5.81
C ALA A 111 -6.48 2.07 6.40
N ALA A 112 -7.12 3.22 6.23
CA ALA A 112 -6.54 4.51 6.64
C ALA A 112 -6.28 4.60 8.15
N GLN A 113 -7.03 3.86 8.98
CA GLN A 113 -6.85 3.81 10.42
C GLN A 113 -5.53 3.17 10.87
N ILE A 114 -4.79 2.49 9.98
CA ILE A 114 -3.45 1.96 10.27
C ILE A 114 -2.50 3.07 10.73
N GLN A 115 -2.71 4.31 10.28
CA GLN A 115 -1.97 5.48 10.76
C GLN A 115 -2.02 5.60 12.30
N GLY A 116 -3.13 5.23 12.92
CA GLY A 116 -3.30 5.23 14.37
C GLY A 116 -2.56 4.11 15.11
N PHE A 117 -1.88 3.20 14.39
CA PHE A 117 -1.03 2.17 15.01
C PHE A 117 0.37 2.69 15.37
N PHE A 118 0.72 3.88 14.89
CA PHE A 118 2.02 4.49 15.09
C PHE A 118 1.94 5.61 16.12
N ASP A 119 2.94 5.68 16.97
CA ASP A 119 3.18 6.80 17.89
C ASP A 119 4.15 7.84 17.28
N ILE A 120 4.55 7.63 16.03
CA ILE A 120 5.36 8.54 15.21
C ILE A 120 4.52 9.13 14.08
N PRO A 121 4.92 10.28 13.48
CA PRO A 121 4.22 10.84 12.34
C PRO A 121 4.16 9.88 11.15
N VAL A 122 2.97 9.78 10.54
CA VAL A 122 2.73 8.98 9.32
C VAL A 122 2.17 9.87 8.23
N ASP A 123 2.88 9.94 7.11
CA ASP A 123 2.39 10.58 5.89
C ASP A 123 1.76 9.52 4.98
N HIS A 124 0.44 9.44 5.01
CA HIS A 124 -0.34 8.55 4.14
C HIS A 124 -0.67 9.27 2.85
N LEU A 125 0.12 9.01 1.81
CA LEU A 125 -0.07 9.57 0.47
C LEU A 125 -1.12 8.77 -0.30
N MET A 126 -1.79 9.46 -1.22
CA MET A 126 -2.83 8.86 -2.07
C MET A 126 -2.33 8.79 -3.52
N GLY A 127 -2.43 7.62 -4.13
CA GLY A 127 -2.12 7.42 -5.55
C GLY A 127 -3.20 7.95 -6.49
N ALA A 128 -4.45 8.07 -6.01
CA ALA A 128 -5.59 8.49 -6.82
C ALA A 128 -5.37 9.78 -7.64
N PRO A 129 -4.74 10.87 -7.14
CA PRO A 129 -4.48 12.05 -7.95
C PRO A 129 -3.56 11.79 -9.14
N LEU A 130 -2.51 10.95 -8.96
CA LEU A 130 -1.57 10.60 -10.05
C LEU A 130 -2.25 9.70 -11.10
N ILE A 131 -3.06 8.75 -10.63
CA ILE A 131 -3.85 7.88 -11.49
C ILE A 131 -4.86 8.71 -12.30
N ALA A 132 -5.53 9.67 -11.65
CA ALA A 132 -6.47 10.55 -12.31
C ALA A 132 -5.82 11.40 -13.40
N ASP A 133 -4.66 12.02 -13.12
CA ASP A 133 -3.91 12.79 -14.11
C ASP A 133 -3.56 11.95 -15.35
N TYR A 134 -3.16 10.68 -15.13
CA TYR A 134 -2.89 9.74 -16.22
C TYR A 134 -4.12 9.52 -17.12
N PHE A 135 -5.31 9.30 -16.53
CA PHE A 135 -6.54 9.08 -17.28
C PHE A 135 -7.04 10.36 -17.96
N VAL A 136 -7.03 11.49 -17.26
CA VAL A 136 -7.45 12.79 -17.82
C VAL A 136 -6.62 13.17 -19.05
N ARG A 137 -5.29 13.02 -18.99
CA ARG A 137 -4.41 13.30 -20.15
C ARG A 137 -4.70 12.41 -21.36
N ARG A 138 -5.39 11.29 -21.18
CA ARG A 138 -5.82 10.38 -22.27
C ARG A 138 -7.27 10.60 -22.69
N GLY A 139 -7.96 11.60 -22.14
CA GLY A 139 -9.36 11.86 -22.40
C GLY A 139 -10.30 10.80 -21.77
N MET A 140 -9.81 9.99 -20.85
CA MET A 140 -10.59 8.93 -20.19
C MET A 140 -11.28 9.48 -18.95
N CYS A 141 -12.28 10.33 -19.13
CA CYS A 141 -13.05 11.00 -18.08
C CYS A 141 -14.47 11.30 -18.55
N GLY A 142 -15.35 11.74 -17.65
CA GLY A 142 -16.73 12.12 -17.97
C GLY A 142 -17.71 10.95 -18.03
N SER A 143 -18.88 11.17 -18.63
CA SER A 143 -20.05 10.30 -18.55
C SER A 143 -19.91 8.94 -19.24
N ASP A 144 -19.02 8.83 -20.22
CA ASP A 144 -18.78 7.60 -20.99
C ASP A 144 -17.91 6.59 -20.24
N TYR A 145 -17.37 7.01 -19.10
CA TYR A 145 -16.58 6.18 -18.19
C TYR A 145 -17.30 5.99 -16.86
N VAL A 146 -16.96 4.92 -16.15
CA VAL A 146 -17.43 4.63 -14.80
C VAL A 146 -16.29 4.05 -13.96
N VAL A 147 -16.09 4.57 -12.75
CA VAL A 147 -15.14 3.96 -11.83
C VAL A 147 -15.85 2.88 -11.02
N VAL A 148 -15.28 1.68 -11.02
CA VAL A 148 -15.87 0.50 -10.40
C VAL A 148 -15.04 0.08 -9.18
N SER A 149 -15.71 -0.05 -8.03
CA SER A 149 -15.14 -0.70 -6.86
C SER A 149 -15.35 -2.21 -6.94
N PRO A 150 -14.31 -3.04 -6.86
CA PRO A 150 -14.44 -4.50 -6.95
C PRO A 150 -15.10 -5.13 -5.72
N ASP A 151 -15.27 -4.35 -4.64
CA ASP A 151 -15.95 -4.75 -3.41
C ASP A 151 -16.43 -3.53 -2.59
N HIS A 152 -17.08 -3.78 -1.44
CA HIS A 152 -17.52 -2.71 -0.54
C HIS A 152 -16.36 -1.96 0.14
N GLY A 153 -15.22 -2.60 0.37
CA GLY A 153 -14.06 -2.00 1.04
C GLY A 153 -13.41 -0.89 0.21
N GLY A 154 -13.41 -1.04 -1.10
CA GLY A 154 -12.82 -0.09 -2.06
C GLY A 154 -13.67 1.13 -2.40
N VAL A 155 -14.94 1.21 -1.97
CA VAL A 155 -15.90 2.25 -2.37
C VAL A 155 -15.38 3.68 -2.14
N THR A 156 -14.74 3.93 -1.02
CA THR A 156 -14.18 5.26 -0.72
C THR A 156 -13.09 5.64 -1.70
N ARG A 157 -12.23 4.68 -2.08
CA ARG A 157 -11.17 4.87 -3.07
C ARG A 157 -11.76 5.13 -4.46
N ALA A 158 -12.73 4.30 -4.89
CA ALA A 158 -13.43 4.47 -6.15
C ALA A 158 -14.10 5.84 -6.25
N ARG A 159 -14.78 6.29 -5.18
CA ARG A 159 -15.41 7.61 -5.13
C ARG A 159 -14.42 8.75 -5.28
N LYS A 160 -13.27 8.68 -4.63
CA LYS A 160 -12.22 9.70 -4.77
C LYS A 160 -11.70 9.78 -6.20
N LEU A 161 -11.39 8.65 -6.83
CA LEU A 161 -10.95 8.64 -8.23
C LEU A 161 -12.05 9.18 -9.17
N ALA A 162 -13.30 8.74 -8.98
CA ALA A 162 -14.44 9.19 -9.77
C ALA A 162 -14.64 10.71 -9.69
N GLN A 163 -14.42 11.33 -8.52
CA GLN A 163 -14.47 12.79 -8.37
C GLN A 163 -13.45 13.51 -9.25
N PHE A 164 -12.22 13.02 -9.30
CA PHE A 164 -11.18 13.58 -10.17
C PHE A 164 -11.51 13.40 -11.66
N LEU A 165 -12.09 12.26 -12.03
CA LEU A 165 -12.42 11.93 -13.42
C LEU A 165 -13.80 12.46 -13.86
N GLN A 166 -14.59 13.03 -12.93
CA GLN A 166 -15.97 13.47 -13.17
C GLN A 166 -16.85 12.34 -13.75
N THR A 167 -16.68 11.13 -13.21
CA THR A 167 -17.40 9.92 -13.65
C THR A 167 -18.38 9.46 -12.57
N PRO A 168 -19.43 8.71 -12.95
CA PRO A 168 -20.22 7.93 -12.00
C PRO A 168 -19.38 6.80 -11.38
N ILE A 169 -19.91 6.20 -10.29
CA ILE A 169 -19.34 4.99 -9.70
C ILE A 169 -20.27 3.81 -9.84
N ALA A 170 -19.69 2.61 -9.86
CA ALA A 170 -20.42 1.37 -9.65
C ALA A 170 -19.67 0.52 -8.60
N ILE A 171 -20.37 -0.43 -8.00
CA ILE A 171 -19.86 -1.28 -6.92
C ILE A 171 -20.22 -2.72 -7.25
N ILE A 172 -19.29 -3.63 -7.13
CA ILE A 172 -19.55 -5.07 -7.24
C ILE A 172 -19.87 -5.60 -5.85
N ASP A 173 -21.13 -6.03 -5.66
CA ASP A 173 -21.60 -6.65 -4.42
C ASP A 173 -21.47 -8.18 -4.55
N LYS A 174 -20.52 -8.74 -3.81
CA LYS A 174 -20.27 -10.19 -3.76
C LYS A 174 -21.13 -10.80 -2.67
N ARG A 175 -22.16 -11.56 -3.01
CA ARG A 175 -22.95 -12.33 -2.06
C ARG A 175 -22.52 -13.79 -2.04
N ARG A 176 -21.96 -14.24 -0.91
CA ARG A 176 -21.75 -15.66 -0.68
C ARG A 176 -23.09 -16.31 -0.30
N ASN A 177 -23.54 -17.28 -1.09
CA ASN A 177 -24.68 -18.09 -0.71
C ASN A 177 -24.25 -18.99 0.49
N VAL A 178 -24.68 -18.64 1.70
CA VAL A 178 -24.33 -19.32 2.96
C VAL A 178 -24.82 -20.78 2.99
N ASN A 179 -25.75 -21.16 2.11
CA ASN A 179 -26.47 -22.45 2.18
C ASN A 179 -26.02 -23.53 1.17
N LYS A 180 -25.00 -23.29 0.36
CA LYS A 180 -24.49 -24.32 -0.56
C LYS A 180 -22.97 -24.29 -0.62
N MET A 181 -22.31 -25.33 -0.14
CA MET A 181 -20.91 -25.63 -0.47
C MET A 181 -20.81 -25.81 -1.99
N ASN A 182 -19.88 -25.09 -2.65
CA ASN A 182 -19.60 -25.13 -4.09
C ASN A 182 -20.59 -24.42 -5.05
N THR A 183 -21.23 -23.32 -4.65
CA THR A 183 -21.98 -22.49 -5.59
C THR A 183 -21.22 -21.23 -5.98
N SER A 184 -21.28 -20.88 -7.28
CA SER A 184 -20.77 -19.64 -7.86
C SER A 184 -21.15 -18.41 -7.02
N GLU A 185 -20.18 -17.53 -6.76
CA GLU A 185 -20.45 -16.23 -6.15
C GLU A 185 -21.42 -15.47 -7.06
N VAL A 186 -22.59 -15.09 -6.56
CA VAL A 186 -23.49 -14.20 -7.29
C VAL A 186 -22.93 -12.79 -7.14
N MET A 187 -22.51 -12.21 -8.24
CA MET A 187 -22.08 -10.82 -8.28
C MET A 187 -23.24 -9.96 -8.75
N ASN A 188 -23.59 -8.94 -7.97
CA ASN A 188 -24.53 -7.92 -8.36
C ASN A 188 -23.76 -6.61 -8.59
N ILE A 189 -24.07 -5.90 -9.68
CA ILE A 189 -23.51 -4.59 -9.94
C ILE A 189 -24.51 -3.54 -9.45
N ILE A 190 -24.06 -2.71 -8.51
CA ILE A 190 -24.81 -1.55 -8.03
C ILE A 190 -24.30 -0.33 -8.80
N GLY A 191 -25.15 0.26 -9.62
CA GLY A 191 -24.79 1.36 -10.53
C GLY A 191 -24.99 0.97 -11.99
N ASN A 192 -24.82 1.94 -12.89
CA ASN A 192 -25.00 1.71 -14.33
C ASN A 192 -23.65 1.65 -15.06
N VAL A 193 -23.33 0.49 -15.61
CA VAL A 193 -22.11 0.23 -16.40
C VAL A 193 -22.40 0.01 -17.88
N SER A 194 -23.69 -0.09 -18.25
CA SER A 194 -24.10 -0.42 -19.64
C SER A 194 -23.62 0.64 -20.63
N GLY A 195 -22.91 0.18 -21.67
CA GLY A 195 -22.36 1.03 -22.73
C GLY A 195 -21.20 1.94 -22.30
N LYS A 196 -20.61 1.73 -21.11
CA LYS A 196 -19.53 2.57 -20.57
C LYS A 196 -18.20 1.80 -20.53
N THR A 197 -17.10 2.56 -20.58
CA THR A 197 -15.79 2.02 -20.26
C THR A 197 -15.60 1.99 -18.74
N CYS A 198 -15.36 0.81 -18.18
CA CYS A 198 -15.18 0.61 -16.74
C CYS A 198 -13.72 0.75 -16.33
N ILE A 199 -13.45 1.56 -15.30
CA ILE A 199 -12.14 1.71 -14.67
C ILE A 199 -12.23 1.06 -13.29
N LEU A 200 -11.65 -0.13 -13.15
CA LEU A 200 -11.59 -0.82 -11.86
C LEU A 200 -10.42 -0.29 -11.04
N ILE A 201 -10.65 -0.04 -9.75
CA ILE A 201 -9.62 0.46 -8.83
C ILE A 201 -9.62 -0.35 -7.53
N ASP A 202 -8.41 -0.74 -7.10
CA ASP A 202 -8.18 -1.39 -5.81
C ASP A 202 -6.92 -0.80 -5.16
N ASP A 203 -6.63 -1.15 -3.88
CA ASP A 203 -5.39 -0.73 -3.19
C ASP A 203 -4.19 -1.57 -3.60
N MET A 204 -4.43 -2.80 -4.02
CA MET A 204 -3.38 -3.70 -4.47
C MET A 204 -3.92 -4.72 -5.48
N ILE A 205 -3.03 -5.19 -6.34
CA ILE A 205 -3.26 -6.33 -7.21
C ILE A 205 -2.20 -7.37 -6.85
N ASP A 206 -2.62 -8.47 -6.25
CA ASP A 206 -1.76 -9.61 -5.89
C ASP A 206 -1.88 -10.71 -6.95
N THR A 207 -2.82 -11.63 -6.79
CA THR A 207 -3.10 -12.68 -7.79
C THR A 207 -4.02 -12.22 -8.92
N ALA A 208 -4.46 -10.99 -8.88
CA ALA A 208 -5.45 -10.39 -9.78
C ALA A 208 -6.86 -11.03 -9.74
N GLY A 209 -7.08 -12.05 -8.92
CA GLY A 209 -8.37 -12.77 -8.90
C GLY A 209 -9.57 -11.84 -8.63
N THR A 210 -9.46 -10.91 -7.70
CA THR A 210 -10.54 -9.93 -7.41
C THR A 210 -10.86 -9.07 -8.62
N ILE A 211 -9.84 -8.51 -9.27
CA ILE A 211 -10.00 -7.63 -10.43
C ILE A 211 -10.47 -8.41 -11.65
N ALA A 212 -9.96 -9.62 -11.89
CA ALA A 212 -10.39 -10.46 -13.02
C ALA A 212 -11.87 -10.83 -12.90
N HIS A 213 -12.30 -11.37 -11.74
CA HIS A 213 -13.72 -11.67 -11.53
C HIS A 213 -14.62 -10.43 -11.60
N ALA A 214 -14.09 -9.27 -11.19
CA ALA A 214 -14.82 -8.02 -11.31
C ALA A 214 -14.96 -7.54 -12.75
N ALA A 215 -14.01 -7.88 -13.61
CA ALA A 215 -14.06 -7.55 -15.04
C ALA A 215 -14.99 -8.49 -15.84
N ASP A 216 -15.16 -9.73 -15.33
CA ASP A 216 -16.04 -10.74 -15.96
C ASP A 216 -17.53 -10.55 -15.58
N ALA A 217 -17.84 -9.70 -14.59
CA ALA A 217 -19.20 -9.47 -14.09
C ALA A 217 -19.95 -8.43 -14.93
#